data_76d8e0c43b6d1a814a201569a8ba0132
#
_entry.id   76d8e0c43b6d1a814a201569a8ba0132
#
_cell.length_a   1.000
_cell.length_b   1.000
_cell.length_c   1.000
_cell.angle_alpha   90.00
_cell.angle_beta   90.00
_cell.angle_gamma   90.00
#
_symmetry.space_group_name_H-M   'P 1'
#
loop_
_entity.id
_entity.type
_entity.pdbx_description
1 polymer ?
#
loop_
_entity_poly.entity_id
_entity_poly.type
_entity_poly.pdbx_seq_one_letter_code
_entity_poly.pdbx_strand_id
1 'polypeptide(L)'
;MNDDVSTLAEWIAASPSTVFFGGAGVSTESGIPDFRGANGFYFQEREIPLETVLSIDFFERHPQAYWEWFHEIYRPVEPNGAHRALASLEAAGRLDAVITQNIDGLHQRAGSRTVWELHGNWERLVCTSCGAVASLGDAVTVDGDPVPACPSCGGQMRPDIVMYGESLDQGVIAAAVSSIARASVLIVAGTSLVVYPAAGLINYFSGDHLVLMNATPTSADGHADLIVREPVGATLDRVMDELRARGIIPA
;
A
#
# COMPACT_ATOMS: atom_id res chain seq x y z
N MET A 1 -9.63 -23.84 6.94
CA MET A 1 -8.88 -23.37 5.74
C MET A 1 -9.75 -23.23 4.49
N ASN A 2 -10.48 -24.25 4.01
CA ASN A 2 -11.45 -24.06 2.92
C ASN A 2 -12.67 -23.22 3.35
N ASP A 3 -13.00 -23.22 4.61
CA ASP A 3 -14.14 -22.50 5.18
C ASP A 3 -13.92 -20.98 5.15
N ASP A 4 -12.74 -20.50 5.53
CA ASP A 4 -12.41 -19.06 5.57
C ASP A 4 -12.43 -18.41 4.18
N VAL A 5 -11.87 -19.10 3.18
CA VAL A 5 -11.88 -18.63 1.76
C VAL A 5 -13.31 -18.60 1.24
N SER A 6 -14.10 -19.65 1.49
CA SER A 6 -15.49 -19.73 1.05
C SER A 6 -16.35 -18.65 1.72
N THR A 7 -16.14 -18.41 3.02
CA THR A 7 -16.82 -17.35 3.79
C THR A 7 -16.49 -15.97 3.22
N LEU A 8 -15.20 -15.68 2.98
CA LEU A 8 -14.79 -14.40 2.40
C LEU A 8 -15.37 -14.20 0.99
N ALA A 9 -15.32 -15.24 0.15
CA ALA A 9 -15.92 -15.19 -1.19
C ALA A 9 -17.43 -14.93 -1.13
N GLU A 10 -18.16 -15.54 -0.18
CA GLU A 10 -19.58 -15.31 0.03
C GLU A 10 -19.86 -13.86 0.43
N TRP A 11 -19.10 -13.31 1.38
CA TRP A 11 -19.27 -11.93 1.81
C TRP A 11 -18.98 -10.93 0.68
N ILE A 12 -17.91 -11.14 -0.09
CA ILE A 12 -17.60 -10.29 -1.27
C ILE A 12 -18.74 -10.41 -2.32
N ALA A 13 -19.24 -11.61 -2.57
CA ALA A 13 -20.31 -11.83 -3.53
C ALA A 13 -21.62 -11.14 -3.15
N ALA A 14 -21.96 -11.14 -1.86
CA ALA A 14 -23.19 -10.56 -1.31
C ALA A 14 -23.06 -9.06 -1.02
N SER A 15 -21.84 -8.56 -0.87
CA SER A 15 -21.58 -7.18 -0.45
C SER A 15 -22.01 -6.16 -1.51
N PRO A 16 -22.74 -5.10 -1.13
CA PRO A 16 -22.95 -3.94 -1.98
C PRO A 16 -21.72 -3.03 -2.10
N SER A 17 -20.78 -3.13 -1.15
CA SER A 17 -19.58 -2.30 -1.10
C SER A 17 -18.46 -3.02 -0.33
N THR A 18 -17.37 -3.36 -1.02
CA THR A 18 -16.17 -3.91 -0.41
C THR A 18 -15.02 -2.94 -0.56
N VAL A 19 -14.25 -2.73 0.51
CA VAL A 19 -13.04 -1.89 0.51
C VAL A 19 -11.87 -2.68 1.05
N PHE A 20 -10.70 -2.47 0.46
CA PHE A 20 -9.45 -3.06 0.89
C PHE A 20 -8.55 -2.01 1.55
N PHE A 21 -7.95 -2.35 2.70
CA PHE A 21 -6.97 -1.51 3.40
C PHE A 21 -5.68 -2.31 3.58
N GLY A 22 -4.60 -1.90 2.91
CA GLY A 22 -3.35 -2.65 2.84
C GLY A 22 -2.13 -1.93 3.41
N GLY A 23 -1.16 -2.73 3.85
CA GLY A 23 0.18 -2.30 4.23
C GLY A 23 1.28 -3.14 3.59
N ALA A 24 2.53 -2.98 4.03
CA ALA A 24 3.70 -3.54 3.39
C ALA A 24 3.70 -5.07 3.26
N GLY A 25 3.00 -5.79 4.15
CA GLY A 25 2.83 -7.23 4.06
C GLY A 25 2.08 -7.70 2.80
N VAL A 26 1.34 -6.83 2.11
CA VAL A 26 0.70 -7.14 0.81
C VAL A 26 1.75 -7.31 -0.29
N SER A 27 2.88 -6.60 -0.21
CA SER A 27 3.93 -6.59 -1.24
C SER A 27 5.07 -7.59 -0.98
N THR A 28 5.03 -8.35 0.13
CA THR A 28 6.09 -9.32 0.44
C THR A 28 6.19 -10.43 -0.60
N GLU A 29 5.06 -10.87 -1.17
CA GLU A 29 5.02 -11.85 -2.26
C GLU A 29 5.49 -11.27 -3.61
N SER A 30 5.73 -9.96 -3.69
CA SER A 30 6.41 -9.28 -4.81
C SER A 30 7.92 -9.16 -4.60
N GLY A 31 8.44 -9.55 -3.43
CA GLY A 31 9.85 -9.46 -3.07
C GLY A 31 10.24 -8.16 -2.35
N ILE A 32 9.28 -7.30 -1.99
CA ILE A 32 9.54 -6.13 -1.15
C ILE A 32 9.42 -6.57 0.32
N PRO A 33 10.49 -6.45 1.13
CA PRO A 33 10.38 -6.73 2.56
C PRO A 33 9.36 -5.79 3.22
N ASP A 34 8.60 -6.32 4.17
CA ASP A 34 7.80 -5.45 5.02
C ASP A 34 8.68 -4.68 6.03
N PHE A 35 8.06 -3.84 6.85
CA PHE A 35 8.83 -3.04 7.82
C PHE A 35 9.13 -3.82 9.11
N ARG A 36 8.19 -4.64 9.62
CA ARG A 36 8.20 -5.20 10.99
C ARG A 36 8.07 -6.71 11.07
N GLY A 37 7.93 -7.40 9.95
CA GLY A 37 7.97 -8.87 9.88
C GLY A 37 9.37 -9.40 10.18
N ALA A 38 9.52 -10.71 10.28
CA ALA A 38 10.76 -11.37 10.68
C ALA A 38 11.99 -10.98 9.84
N ASN A 39 11.80 -10.62 8.57
CA ASN A 39 12.84 -10.15 7.64
C ASN A 39 12.63 -8.68 7.24
N GLY A 40 11.89 -7.92 8.07
CA GLY A 40 11.51 -6.55 7.77
C GLY A 40 12.67 -5.57 7.82
N PHE A 41 12.46 -4.42 7.21
CA PHE A 41 13.49 -3.36 7.11
C PHE A 41 14.01 -2.89 8.49
N TYR A 42 13.18 -2.92 9.55
CA TYR A 42 13.60 -2.52 10.90
C TYR A 42 14.56 -3.50 11.58
N PHE A 43 14.66 -4.75 11.12
CA PHE A 43 15.57 -5.75 11.66
C PHE A 43 16.89 -5.84 10.90
N GLN A 44 17.07 -5.05 9.83
CA GLN A 44 18.33 -4.96 9.13
C GLN A 44 19.28 -4.03 9.89
N GLU A 45 20.50 -4.50 10.15
CA GLU A 45 21.54 -3.66 10.76
C GLU A 45 21.87 -2.49 9.82
N ARG A 46 21.80 -1.26 10.34
CA ARG A 46 22.08 -0.02 9.62
C ARG A 46 22.79 0.97 10.52
N GLU A 47 23.72 1.73 9.96
CA GLU A 47 24.41 2.80 10.67
C GLU A 47 23.45 3.93 11.07
N ILE A 48 22.47 4.23 10.22
CA ILE A 48 21.44 5.24 10.48
C ILE A 48 20.08 4.55 10.59
N PRO A 49 19.30 4.81 11.67
CA PRO A 49 17.96 4.24 11.81
C PRO A 49 17.06 4.59 10.62
N LEU A 50 16.24 3.63 10.21
CA LEU A 50 15.37 3.78 9.03
C LEU A 50 14.40 4.96 9.15
N GLU A 51 13.85 5.21 10.35
CA GLU A 51 12.98 6.35 10.61
C GLU A 51 13.69 7.69 10.41
N THR A 52 14.99 7.72 10.70
CA THR A 52 15.81 8.91 10.46
C THR A 52 15.98 9.14 8.97
N VAL A 53 16.39 8.12 8.22
CA VAL A 53 16.58 8.25 6.75
C VAL A 53 15.26 8.62 6.05
N LEU A 54 14.14 8.06 6.51
CA LEU A 54 12.80 8.33 5.96
C LEU A 54 12.15 9.60 6.52
N SER A 55 12.90 10.50 7.19
CA SER A 55 12.36 11.77 7.68
C SER A 55 12.61 12.91 6.70
N ILE A 56 11.68 13.87 6.69
CA ILE A 56 11.83 15.10 5.90
C ILE A 56 13.08 15.89 6.31
N ASP A 57 13.39 15.92 7.60
CA ASP A 57 14.56 16.60 8.15
C ASP A 57 15.88 16.00 7.62
N PHE A 58 15.97 14.66 7.51
CA PHE A 58 17.13 14.01 6.92
C PHE A 58 17.24 14.28 5.41
N PHE A 59 16.12 14.17 4.68
CA PHE A 59 16.08 14.47 3.25
C PHE A 59 16.57 15.90 2.95
N GLU A 60 16.10 16.88 3.71
CA GLU A 60 16.47 18.29 3.51
C GLU A 60 17.95 18.58 3.81
N ARG A 61 18.50 17.92 4.85
CA ARG A 61 19.90 18.13 5.26
C ARG A 61 20.91 17.28 4.50
N HIS A 62 20.50 16.10 4.05
CA HIS A 62 21.38 15.09 3.48
C HIS A 62 20.79 14.46 2.20
N PRO A 63 20.41 15.27 1.19
CA PRO A 63 19.70 14.75 0.01
C PRO A 63 20.53 13.69 -0.77
N GLN A 64 21.86 13.85 -0.85
CA GLN A 64 22.72 12.86 -1.51
C GLN A 64 22.63 11.51 -0.79
N ALA A 65 22.81 11.48 0.53
CA ALA A 65 22.75 10.26 1.33
C ALA A 65 21.36 9.60 1.27
N TYR A 66 20.29 10.40 1.23
CA TYR A 66 18.93 9.90 1.03
C TYR A 66 18.78 9.19 -0.32
N TRP A 67 19.24 9.81 -1.42
CA TRP A 67 19.12 9.25 -2.76
C TRP A 67 20.05 8.06 -2.98
N GLU A 68 21.25 8.06 -2.39
CA GLU A 68 22.13 6.87 -2.35
C GLU A 68 21.41 5.69 -1.69
N TRP A 69 20.83 5.91 -0.51
CA TRP A 69 20.03 4.91 0.18
C TRP A 69 18.81 4.48 -0.66
N PHE A 70 18.10 5.41 -1.27
CA PHE A 70 16.95 5.11 -2.12
C PHE A 70 17.34 4.18 -3.29
N HIS A 71 18.44 4.46 -3.97
CA HIS A 71 18.95 3.63 -5.07
C HIS A 71 19.40 2.24 -4.60
N GLU A 72 19.84 2.10 -3.37
CA GLU A 72 20.18 0.80 -2.79
C GLU A 72 18.95 -0.08 -2.55
N ILE A 73 17.83 0.51 -2.12
CA ILE A 73 16.62 -0.23 -1.76
C ILE A 73 15.63 -0.37 -2.90
N TYR A 74 15.59 0.61 -3.80
CA TYR A 74 14.67 0.58 -4.93
C TYR A 74 14.99 -0.62 -5.84
N ARG A 75 13.98 -1.45 -6.04
CA ARG A 75 14.04 -2.57 -7.00
C ARG A 75 12.77 -2.57 -7.82
N PRO A 76 12.87 -2.66 -9.15
CA PRO A 76 11.71 -2.91 -10.00
C PRO A 76 11.18 -4.31 -9.67
N VAL A 77 9.95 -4.38 -9.23
CA VAL A 77 9.23 -5.63 -8.90
C VAL A 77 7.89 -5.65 -9.58
N GLU A 78 7.29 -6.84 -9.72
CA GLU A 78 6.00 -7.01 -10.36
C GLU A 78 4.87 -7.17 -9.32
N PRO A 79 3.63 -6.74 -9.66
CA PRO A 79 2.45 -7.02 -8.85
C PRO A 79 2.28 -8.52 -8.60
N ASN A 80 1.97 -8.92 -7.37
CA ASN A 80 1.69 -10.30 -7.00
C ASN A 80 0.20 -10.67 -7.14
N GLY A 81 -0.18 -11.86 -6.68
CA GLY A 81 -1.56 -12.37 -6.69
C GLY A 81 -2.54 -11.42 -6.01
N ALA A 82 -2.18 -10.84 -4.86
CA ALA A 82 -3.05 -9.90 -4.15
C ALA A 82 -3.41 -8.68 -5.01
N HIS A 83 -2.42 -8.03 -5.60
CA HIS A 83 -2.64 -6.85 -6.44
C HIS A 83 -3.53 -7.17 -7.63
N ARG A 84 -3.27 -8.30 -8.33
CA ARG A 84 -4.07 -8.72 -9.49
C ARG A 84 -5.49 -9.12 -9.11
N ALA A 85 -5.67 -9.80 -7.98
CA ALA A 85 -6.99 -10.16 -7.47
C ALA A 85 -7.83 -8.91 -7.16
N LEU A 86 -7.25 -7.91 -6.47
CA LEU A 86 -7.94 -6.66 -6.15
C LEU A 86 -8.33 -5.88 -7.41
N ALA A 87 -7.43 -5.76 -8.39
CA ALA A 87 -7.74 -5.12 -9.66
C ALA A 87 -8.86 -5.85 -10.41
N SER A 88 -8.87 -7.19 -10.38
CA SER A 88 -9.93 -8.00 -10.99
C SER A 88 -11.27 -7.86 -10.27
N LEU A 89 -11.27 -7.80 -8.93
CA LEU A 89 -12.47 -7.54 -8.14
C LEU A 89 -13.06 -6.15 -8.45
N GLU A 90 -12.20 -5.12 -8.54
CA GLU A 90 -12.64 -3.78 -8.94
C GLU A 90 -13.24 -3.77 -10.34
N ALA A 91 -12.58 -4.41 -11.31
CA ALA A 91 -13.07 -4.52 -12.68
C ALA A 91 -14.41 -5.25 -12.78
N ALA A 92 -14.66 -6.21 -11.89
CA ALA A 92 -15.92 -6.95 -11.78
C ALA A 92 -17.00 -6.21 -10.95
N GLY A 93 -16.72 -5.01 -10.44
CA GLY A 93 -17.63 -4.24 -9.59
C GLY A 93 -17.85 -4.89 -8.20
N ARG A 94 -16.84 -5.59 -7.68
CA ARG A 94 -16.85 -6.26 -6.37
C ARG A 94 -15.87 -5.65 -5.36
N LEU A 95 -15.15 -4.58 -5.77
CA LEU A 95 -14.29 -3.78 -4.91
C LEU A 95 -14.45 -2.31 -5.30
N ASP A 96 -14.70 -1.44 -4.34
CA ASP A 96 -14.93 -0.02 -4.58
C ASP A 96 -13.65 0.80 -4.52
N ALA A 97 -12.73 0.43 -3.64
CA ALA A 97 -11.46 1.11 -3.47
C ALA A 97 -10.39 0.23 -2.81
N VAL A 98 -9.15 0.52 -3.15
CA VAL A 98 -7.96 0.11 -2.41
C VAL A 98 -7.45 1.33 -1.64
N ILE A 99 -7.24 1.17 -0.34
CA ILE A 99 -6.56 2.13 0.52
C ILE A 99 -5.22 1.51 0.88
N THR A 100 -4.13 2.17 0.55
CA THR A 100 -2.79 1.59 0.77
C THR A 100 -1.89 2.52 1.56
N GLN A 101 -1.11 1.93 2.47
CA GLN A 101 0.00 2.56 3.15
C GLN A 101 1.30 2.43 2.34
N ASN A 102 1.30 1.58 1.31
CA ASN A 102 2.46 1.33 0.47
C ASN A 102 2.68 2.46 -0.52
N ILE A 103 3.95 2.67 -0.84
CA ILE A 103 4.42 3.69 -1.79
C ILE A 103 4.91 3.09 -3.11
N ASP A 104 4.71 1.78 -3.31
CA ASP A 104 5.32 0.97 -4.39
C ASP A 104 4.61 1.05 -5.75
N GLY A 105 3.40 1.60 -5.81
CA GLY A 105 2.62 1.74 -7.04
C GLY A 105 2.07 0.43 -7.62
N LEU A 106 2.22 -0.71 -6.91
CA LEU A 106 1.89 -2.03 -7.45
C LEU A 106 0.38 -2.24 -7.68
N HIS A 107 -0.49 -1.58 -6.92
CA HIS A 107 -1.93 -1.65 -7.14
C HIS A 107 -2.32 -1.07 -8.49
N GLN A 108 -1.81 0.13 -8.84
CA GLN A 108 -2.07 0.78 -10.12
C GLN A 108 -1.45 -0.03 -11.28
N ARG A 109 -0.23 -0.54 -11.08
CA ARG A 109 0.43 -1.39 -12.09
C ARG A 109 -0.30 -2.70 -12.34
N ALA A 110 -1.04 -3.21 -11.33
CA ALA A 110 -1.93 -4.37 -11.49
C ALA A 110 -3.24 -4.05 -12.20
N GLY A 111 -3.59 -2.76 -12.35
CA GLY A 111 -4.80 -2.29 -13.01
C GLY A 111 -5.88 -1.73 -12.09
N SER A 112 -5.66 -1.62 -10.77
CA SER A 112 -6.57 -0.93 -9.85
C SER A 112 -6.66 0.55 -10.21
N ARG A 113 -7.87 1.12 -10.19
CA ARG A 113 -8.18 2.49 -10.63
C ARG A 113 -8.47 3.41 -9.45
N THR A 114 -9.18 2.90 -8.45
CA THR A 114 -9.55 3.66 -7.25
C THR A 114 -8.59 3.27 -6.13
N VAL A 115 -7.43 3.96 -6.09
CA VAL A 115 -6.37 3.70 -5.10
C VAL A 115 -6.11 4.96 -4.30
N TRP A 116 -6.32 4.90 -2.98
CA TRP A 116 -6.01 5.97 -2.03
C TRP A 116 -4.66 5.71 -1.40
N GLU A 117 -3.62 6.38 -1.92
CA GLU A 117 -2.22 6.25 -1.48
C GLU A 117 -1.97 7.14 -0.26
N LEU A 118 -2.15 6.61 0.95
CA LEU A 118 -2.03 7.40 2.19
C LEU A 118 -0.64 8.01 2.40
N HIS A 119 0.40 7.35 1.90
CA HIS A 119 1.78 7.78 2.04
C HIS A 119 2.43 8.18 0.70
N GLY A 120 1.62 8.40 -0.33
CA GLY A 120 2.11 8.79 -1.65
C GLY A 120 2.66 7.61 -2.48
N ASN A 121 3.55 7.93 -3.44
CA ASN A 121 4.07 6.96 -4.40
C ASN A 121 5.48 7.35 -4.85
N TRP A 122 6.43 6.45 -4.72
CA TRP A 122 7.83 6.67 -5.08
C TRP A 122 8.13 6.68 -6.59
N GLU A 123 7.21 6.18 -7.43
CA GLU A 123 7.30 6.27 -8.89
C GLU A 123 7.10 7.71 -9.40
N ARG A 124 6.52 8.58 -8.57
CA ARG A 124 6.37 10.01 -8.85
C ARG A 124 7.42 10.81 -8.08
N LEU A 125 7.99 11.78 -8.76
CA LEU A 125 8.89 12.78 -8.17
C LEU A 125 8.27 14.16 -8.27
N VAL A 126 8.50 15.00 -7.27
CA VAL A 126 8.06 16.40 -7.23
C VAL A 126 9.27 17.31 -7.08
N CYS A 127 9.34 18.34 -7.90
CA CYS A 127 10.40 19.35 -7.78
C CYS A 127 10.20 20.23 -6.56
N THR A 128 11.20 20.33 -5.70
CA THR A 128 11.17 21.17 -4.50
C THR A 128 11.16 22.68 -4.81
N SER A 129 11.57 23.07 -6.04
CA SER A 129 11.67 24.47 -6.45
C SER A 129 10.46 24.98 -7.22
N CYS A 130 9.93 24.20 -8.19
CA CYS A 130 8.86 24.65 -9.07
C CYS A 130 7.57 23.82 -8.99
N GLY A 131 7.55 22.73 -8.20
CA GLY A 131 6.38 21.87 -8.05
C GLY A 131 6.09 20.97 -9.27
N ALA A 132 6.94 20.97 -10.30
CA ALA A 132 6.76 20.11 -11.46
C ALA A 132 6.82 18.64 -11.03
N VAL A 133 5.93 17.82 -11.61
CA VAL A 133 5.89 16.38 -11.37
C VAL A 133 6.55 15.66 -12.54
N ALA A 134 7.37 14.66 -12.24
CA ALA A 134 7.98 13.76 -13.22
C ALA A 134 7.87 12.30 -12.74
N SER A 135 7.97 11.32 -13.64
CA SER A 135 8.16 9.93 -13.22
C SER A 135 9.61 9.72 -12.76
N LEU A 136 9.81 8.71 -11.92
CA LEU A 136 11.16 8.32 -11.50
C LEU A 136 12.05 7.98 -12.72
N GLY A 137 11.46 7.37 -13.76
CA GLY A 137 12.18 7.01 -14.99
C GLY A 137 12.54 8.19 -15.91
N ASP A 138 11.84 9.33 -15.77
CA ASP A 138 12.07 10.54 -16.57
C ASP A 138 12.98 11.56 -15.85
N ALA A 139 13.35 11.29 -14.61
CA ALA A 139 14.21 12.17 -13.84
C ALA A 139 15.63 12.20 -14.43
N VAL A 140 16.16 13.40 -14.56
CA VAL A 140 17.53 13.61 -15.07
C VAL A 140 18.52 13.41 -13.94
N THR A 141 19.37 12.38 -14.05
CA THR A 141 20.54 12.23 -13.17
C THR A 141 21.77 12.84 -13.86
N VAL A 142 22.51 13.66 -13.12
CA VAL A 142 23.80 14.19 -13.58
C VAL A 142 24.88 13.17 -13.18
N ASP A 143 25.83 12.91 -14.07
CA ASP A 143 26.92 11.96 -13.80
C ASP A 143 27.60 12.26 -12.45
N GLY A 144 27.58 11.27 -11.55
CA GLY A 144 28.18 11.35 -10.21
C GLY A 144 27.34 12.03 -9.13
N ASP A 145 26.15 12.58 -9.45
CA ASP A 145 25.21 13.09 -8.45
C ASP A 145 24.02 12.12 -8.32
N PRO A 146 23.76 11.52 -7.15
CA PRO A 146 22.63 10.63 -6.95
C PRO A 146 21.28 11.38 -6.93
N VAL A 147 21.28 12.71 -6.76
CA VAL A 147 20.08 13.53 -6.62
C VAL A 147 19.48 13.83 -7.99
N PRO A 148 18.26 13.40 -8.30
CA PRO A 148 17.63 13.72 -9.57
C PRO A 148 17.33 15.21 -9.72
N ALA A 149 17.62 15.75 -10.91
CA ALA A 149 17.32 17.13 -11.27
C ALA A 149 15.96 17.23 -12.00
N CYS A 150 15.24 18.30 -11.75
CA CYS A 150 13.98 18.60 -12.40
C CYS A 150 14.18 18.87 -13.90
N PRO A 151 13.46 18.18 -14.80
CA PRO A 151 13.58 18.40 -16.24
C PRO A 151 13.10 19.80 -16.67
N SER A 152 12.28 20.47 -15.85
CA SER A 152 11.71 21.78 -16.17
C SER A 152 12.58 22.95 -15.71
N CYS A 153 13.25 22.85 -14.56
CA CYS A 153 13.98 24.00 -13.98
C CYS A 153 15.37 23.65 -13.42
N GLY A 154 15.79 22.39 -13.46
CA GLY A 154 17.06 21.93 -12.91
C GLY A 154 17.09 21.85 -11.37
N GLY A 155 16.00 22.18 -10.67
CA GLY A 155 15.90 22.08 -9.22
C GLY A 155 15.89 20.63 -8.73
N GLN A 156 16.14 20.44 -7.42
CA GLN A 156 16.16 19.14 -6.79
C GLN A 156 14.77 18.47 -6.85
N MET A 157 14.73 17.19 -7.19
CA MET A 157 13.55 16.35 -7.09
C MET A 157 13.50 15.61 -5.76
N ARG A 158 12.28 15.32 -5.30
CA ARG A 158 12.01 14.42 -4.16
C ARG A 158 10.96 13.39 -4.56
N PRO A 159 10.96 12.18 -3.94
CA PRO A 159 9.85 11.27 -4.11
C PRO A 159 8.54 11.89 -3.58
N ASP A 160 7.44 11.66 -4.28
CA ASP A 160 6.09 12.10 -3.88
C ASP A 160 5.53 11.15 -2.81
N ILE A 161 6.24 11.08 -1.69
CA ILE A 161 5.87 10.26 -0.52
C ILE A 161 5.78 11.13 0.73
N VAL A 162 5.00 10.66 1.69
CA VAL A 162 4.92 11.27 3.02
C VAL A 162 6.05 10.70 3.89
N MET A 163 7.01 11.55 4.22
CA MET A 163 8.13 11.22 5.10
C MET A 163 7.75 11.42 6.58
N TYR A 164 8.49 10.82 7.49
CA TYR A 164 8.32 11.12 8.91
C TYR A 164 8.54 12.61 9.17
N GLY A 165 7.61 13.21 9.93
CA GLY A 165 7.57 14.66 10.16
C GLY A 165 6.61 15.42 9.23
N GLU A 166 6.10 14.80 8.17
CA GLU A 166 5.10 15.37 7.28
C GLU A 166 3.69 14.92 7.63
N SER A 167 2.71 15.70 7.19
CA SER A 167 1.29 15.36 7.33
C SER A 167 0.79 14.61 6.10
N LEU A 168 -0.12 13.66 6.30
CA LEU A 168 -0.83 13.02 5.20
C LEU A 168 -1.73 14.03 4.46
N ASP A 169 -1.94 13.80 3.17
CA ASP A 169 -2.87 14.59 2.36
C ASP A 169 -4.30 14.47 2.89
N GLN A 170 -4.92 15.61 3.23
CA GLN A 170 -6.26 15.64 3.82
C GLN A 170 -7.34 15.21 2.83
N GLY A 171 -7.15 15.43 1.54
CA GLY A 171 -8.08 14.96 0.50
C GLY A 171 -8.05 13.45 0.38
N VAL A 172 -6.86 12.85 0.40
CA VAL A 172 -6.69 11.38 0.39
C VAL A 172 -7.28 10.76 1.66
N ILE A 173 -7.02 11.35 2.85
CA ILE A 173 -7.62 10.89 4.10
C ILE A 173 -9.15 10.93 4.03
N ALA A 174 -9.73 12.04 3.59
CA ALA A 174 -11.18 12.21 3.50
C ALA A 174 -11.81 11.19 2.54
N ALA A 175 -11.17 10.92 1.39
CA ALA A 175 -11.62 9.93 0.43
C ALA A 175 -11.53 8.50 1.00
N ALA A 176 -10.43 8.16 1.67
CA ALA A 176 -10.23 6.87 2.34
C ALA A 176 -11.28 6.64 3.44
N VAL A 177 -11.47 7.61 4.34
CA VAL A 177 -12.49 7.58 5.40
C VAL A 177 -13.89 7.42 4.80
N SER A 178 -14.22 8.19 3.76
CA SER A 178 -15.51 8.08 3.08
C SER A 178 -15.74 6.70 2.46
N SER A 179 -14.70 6.07 1.90
CA SER A 179 -14.78 4.71 1.37
C SER A 179 -15.00 3.69 2.48
N ILE A 180 -14.21 3.75 3.57
CA ILE A 180 -14.34 2.85 4.73
C ILE A 180 -15.73 2.96 5.38
N ALA A 181 -16.21 4.17 5.60
CA ALA A 181 -17.48 4.40 6.28
C ALA A 181 -18.71 3.89 5.50
N ARG A 182 -18.59 3.74 4.18
CA ARG A 182 -19.66 3.19 3.33
C ARG A 182 -19.52 1.69 3.06
N ALA A 183 -18.39 1.10 3.43
CA ALA A 183 -18.13 -0.31 3.15
C ALA A 183 -19.04 -1.22 3.98
N SER A 184 -19.61 -2.24 3.38
CA SER A 184 -20.24 -3.38 4.07
C SER A 184 -19.21 -4.43 4.46
N VAL A 185 -18.17 -4.60 3.63
CA VAL A 185 -17.03 -5.47 3.92
C VAL A 185 -15.74 -4.65 3.88
N LEU A 186 -14.97 -4.68 4.96
CA LEU A 186 -13.62 -4.10 5.01
C LEU A 186 -12.59 -5.21 5.16
N ILE A 187 -11.70 -5.35 4.17
CA ILE A 187 -10.58 -6.28 4.21
C ILE A 187 -9.32 -5.50 4.59
N VAL A 188 -8.76 -5.80 5.75
CA VAL A 188 -7.51 -5.21 6.25
C VAL A 188 -6.40 -6.24 6.12
N ALA A 189 -5.33 -5.95 5.37
CA ALA A 189 -4.32 -6.93 5.04
C ALA A 189 -2.87 -6.40 5.13
N GLY A 190 -1.96 -7.26 5.57
CA GLY A 190 -0.51 -6.99 5.53
C GLY A 190 -0.06 -5.76 6.29
N THR A 191 -0.75 -5.39 7.37
CA THR A 191 -0.43 -4.21 8.18
C THR A 191 -0.40 -4.53 9.67
N SER A 192 0.56 -3.98 10.39
CA SER A 192 0.65 -4.10 11.85
C SER A 192 -0.32 -3.17 12.61
N LEU A 193 -0.98 -2.23 11.91
CA LEU A 193 -1.89 -1.23 12.48
C LEU A 193 -1.28 -0.39 13.62
N VAL A 194 0.02 -0.04 13.50
CA VAL A 194 0.72 0.78 14.52
C VAL A 194 1.17 2.15 14.01
N VAL A 195 1.08 2.41 12.69
CA VAL A 195 1.49 3.69 12.09
C VAL A 195 0.28 4.64 12.01
N TYR A 196 0.28 5.64 12.88
CA TYR A 196 -0.76 6.66 12.90
C TYR A 196 -0.37 7.88 12.06
N PRO A 197 -1.36 8.58 11.44
CA PRO A 197 -2.82 8.41 11.60
C PRO A 197 -3.43 7.29 10.75
N ALA A 198 -2.71 6.69 9.79
CA ALA A 198 -3.26 5.71 8.83
C ALA A 198 -3.95 4.52 9.53
N ALA A 199 -3.33 3.93 10.56
CA ALA A 199 -3.91 2.82 11.32
C ALA A 199 -5.27 3.15 11.95
N GLY A 200 -5.50 4.40 12.31
CA GLY A 200 -6.76 4.86 12.91
C GLY A 200 -7.93 4.92 11.94
N LEU A 201 -7.69 4.88 10.62
CA LEU A 201 -8.76 5.01 9.62
C LEU A 201 -9.73 3.83 9.66
N ILE A 202 -9.29 2.63 10.04
CA ILE A 202 -10.18 1.47 10.16
C ILE A 202 -11.29 1.66 11.20
N ASN A 203 -11.12 2.55 12.17
CA ASN A 203 -12.14 2.85 13.19
C ASN A 203 -13.39 3.57 12.63
N TYR A 204 -13.33 4.06 11.40
CA TYR A 204 -14.50 4.61 10.70
C TYR A 204 -15.39 3.54 10.07
N PHE A 205 -14.95 2.28 10.10
CA PHE A 205 -15.75 1.15 9.60
C PHE A 205 -16.90 0.86 10.56
N SER A 206 -18.11 0.70 10.00
CA SER A 206 -19.32 0.34 10.74
C SER A 206 -20.20 -0.61 9.92
N GLY A 207 -19.62 -1.29 8.94
CA GLY A 207 -20.31 -2.24 8.07
C GLY A 207 -20.49 -3.62 8.71
N ASP A 208 -20.79 -4.60 7.87
CA ASP A 208 -21.24 -5.92 8.31
C ASP A 208 -20.07 -6.85 8.66
N HIS A 209 -18.95 -6.79 7.92
CA HIS A 209 -17.85 -7.74 8.09
C HIS A 209 -16.47 -7.08 8.02
N LEU A 210 -15.72 -7.18 9.12
CA LEU A 210 -14.31 -6.84 9.21
C LEU A 210 -13.46 -8.10 9.04
N VAL A 211 -12.64 -8.12 8.00
CA VAL A 211 -11.73 -9.24 7.68
C VAL A 211 -10.29 -8.80 7.92
N LEU A 212 -9.53 -9.56 8.68
CA LEU A 212 -8.09 -9.37 8.87
C LEU A 212 -7.30 -10.46 8.17
N MET A 213 -6.43 -10.08 7.25
CA MET A 213 -5.50 -10.98 6.55
C MET A 213 -4.06 -10.59 6.93
N ASN A 214 -3.57 -11.12 8.04
CA ASN A 214 -2.27 -10.70 8.58
C ASN A 214 -1.57 -11.87 9.29
N ALA A 215 -0.30 -12.10 8.98
CA ALA A 215 0.45 -13.22 9.55
C ALA A 215 0.61 -13.14 11.09
N THR A 216 0.70 -11.92 11.61
CA THR A 216 0.86 -11.65 13.05
C THR A 216 -0.40 -11.02 13.64
N PRO A 217 -0.66 -11.17 14.94
CA PRO A 217 -1.74 -10.49 15.63
C PRO A 217 -1.65 -8.96 15.52
N THR A 218 -2.80 -8.31 15.52
CA THR A 218 -2.96 -6.86 15.53
C THR A 218 -3.91 -6.42 16.64
N SER A 219 -3.96 -5.12 16.91
CA SER A 219 -4.91 -4.54 17.87
C SER A 219 -6.37 -4.69 17.46
N ALA A 220 -6.64 -4.98 16.18
CA ALA A 220 -7.99 -5.13 15.64
C ALA A 220 -8.52 -6.58 15.68
N ASP A 221 -7.69 -7.56 16.08
CA ASP A 221 -8.08 -8.98 16.08
C ASP A 221 -9.37 -9.25 16.88
N GLY A 222 -9.55 -8.56 18.00
CA GLY A 222 -10.73 -8.72 18.85
C GLY A 222 -12.05 -8.17 18.26
N HIS A 223 -11.97 -7.47 17.15
CA HIS A 223 -13.13 -6.88 16.46
C HIS A 223 -13.39 -7.50 15.08
N ALA A 224 -12.51 -8.40 14.62
CA ALA A 224 -12.63 -9.01 13.31
C ALA A 224 -13.64 -10.18 13.33
N ASP A 225 -14.44 -10.23 12.27
CA ASP A 225 -15.38 -11.33 12.03
C ASP A 225 -14.67 -12.53 11.41
N LEU A 226 -13.57 -12.27 10.67
CA LEU A 226 -12.74 -13.31 10.05
C LEU A 226 -11.26 -12.93 10.15
N ILE A 227 -10.44 -13.90 10.56
CA ILE A 227 -8.98 -13.71 10.64
C ILE A 227 -8.29 -14.81 9.82
N VAL A 228 -7.52 -14.38 8.80
CA VAL A 228 -6.72 -15.26 7.96
C VAL A 228 -5.24 -14.98 8.22
N ARG A 229 -4.48 -16.05 8.57
CA ARG A 229 -3.03 -15.95 8.90
C ARG A 229 -2.13 -16.40 7.75
N GLU A 230 -2.70 -16.71 6.62
CA GLU A 230 -1.99 -17.13 5.42
C GLU A 230 -1.52 -15.93 4.58
N PRO A 231 -0.58 -16.13 3.61
CA PRO A 231 -0.17 -15.09 2.68
C PRO A 231 -1.35 -14.47 1.93
N VAL A 232 -1.32 -13.15 1.79
CA VAL A 232 -2.47 -12.38 1.26
C VAL A 232 -2.76 -12.74 -0.19
N GLY A 233 -1.70 -12.82 -1.02
CA GLY A 233 -1.82 -13.14 -2.44
C GLY A 233 -2.39 -14.55 -2.65
N ALA A 234 -1.79 -15.55 -2.02
CA ALA A 234 -2.25 -16.93 -2.12
C ALA A 234 -3.70 -17.11 -1.63
N THR A 235 -4.12 -16.35 -0.61
CA THR A 235 -5.50 -16.39 -0.11
C THR A 235 -6.45 -15.74 -1.09
N LEU A 236 -6.14 -14.55 -1.61
CA LEU A 236 -6.99 -13.84 -2.57
C LEU A 236 -7.08 -14.59 -3.90
N ASP A 237 -6.02 -15.26 -4.37
CA ASP A 237 -6.08 -16.12 -5.56
C ASP A 237 -7.15 -17.22 -5.38
N ARG A 238 -7.20 -17.91 -4.21
CA ARG A 238 -8.23 -18.90 -3.91
C ARG A 238 -9.64 -18.31 -3.81
N VAL A 239 -9.78 -17.10 -3.26
CA VAL A 239 -11.05 -16.37 -3.24
C VAL A 239 -11.52 -16.08 -4.66
N MET A 240 -10.61 -15.66 -5.55
CA MET A 240 -10.94 -15.43 -6.96
C MET A 240 -11.40 -16.71 -7.66
N ASP A 241 -10.76 -17.85 -7.41
CA ASP A 241 -11.16 -19.14 -7.97
C ASP A 241 -12.56 -19.54 -7.49
N GLU A 242 -12.85 -19.33 -6.21
CA GLU A 242 -14.18 -19.60 -5.64
C GLU A 242 -15.26 -18.68 -6.26
N LEU A 243 -14.97 -17.38 -6.45
CA LEU A 243 -15.89 -16.45 -7.08
C LEU A 243 -16.15 -16.78 -8.56
N ARG A 244 -15.13 -17.24 -9.29
CA ARG A 244 -15.28 -17.75 -10.66
C ARG A 244 -16.13 -19.00 -10.71
N ALA A 245 -15.87 -19.96 -9.82
CA ALA A 245 -16.62 -21.20 -9.74
C ALA A 245 -18.12 -20.95 -9.46
N ARG A 246 -18.44 -19.90 -8.71
CA ARG A 246 -19.81 -19.46 -8.42
C ARG A 246 -20.42 -18.58 -9.53
N GLY A 247 -19.66 -18.23 -10.57
CA GLY A 247 -20.13 -17.34 -11.65
C GLY A 247 -20.34 -15.88 -11.24
N ILE A 248 -19.71 -15.44 -10.14
CA ILE A 248 -19.83 -14.06 -9.61
C ILE A 248 -18.93 -13.10 -10.36
N ILE A 249 -17.79 -13.57 -10.84
CA ILE A 249 -16.84 -12.82 -11.67
C ILE A 249 -16.51 -13.63 -12.93
N PRO A 250 -16.05 -12.98 -14.02
CA PRO A 250 -15.62 -13.68 -15.23
C PRO A 250 -14.49 -14.68 -15.00
N ALA A 251 -14.43 -15.72 -15.84
CA ALA A 251 -13.38 -16.73 -15.84
C ALA A 251 -12.01 -16.14 -16.20
#